data_13499a8e1eea85f115783e53710fc749
#
_entry.id   13499a8e1eea85f115783e53710fc749
#
_cell.length_a   1.000
_cell.length_b   1.000
_cell.length_c   1.000
_cell.angle_alpha   90.00
_cell.angle_beta   90.00
_cell.angle_gamma   90.00
#
_symmetry.space_group_name_H-M   'P 1'
#
loop_
_entity.id
_entity.type
_entity.pdbx_description
1 polymer ?
#
loop_
_entity_poly.entity_id
_entity_poly.type
_entity_poly.pdbx_seq_one_letter_code
_entity_poly.pdbx_strand_id
1 'polypeptide(L)'
;MNISGELRGVSIGGGSTIQDAVIIQNMGESGITTLKIGSNCKIGRRTILSSEGDACVNIYDNVSIHNNCVVIGSVEIKPFSILSANIFISSGNHYYRHVPHRLIMRQDKEVAELHLSSGVRSTVIDEDVWIGWGAVILNNAHIGRGAVVGAQSVVTRDVDPYAVVAGVPARRVGDRLKFLPRPEISSHNLEDWPYFYEGFLHLDPESEIILRGFRFRDFVSVILSQRLEYHFEFSCSTLLKAVDNIKSIKINGKDCSFAESKDISDVVSVCVPLQFLVIDRNGSNNAFMLSVIFHSSFDSGMYLKSVKGVGVVA
;
A
#
# COMPACT_ATOMS: atom_id res chain seq x y z
N MET A 1 27.97 9.60 -7.36
CA MET A 1 27.33 9.01 -6.16
C MET A 1 28.28 9.27 -5.00
N ASN A 2 27.82 9.97 -3.97
CA ASN A 2 28.58 10.15 -2.73
C ASN A 2 27.93 9.30 -1.65
N ILE A 3 28.72 8.42 -1.06
CA ILE A 3 28.24 7.52 -0.01
C ILE A 3 29.02 7.87 1.25
N SER A 4 28.31 8.26 2.31
CA SER A 4 28.92 8.54 3.61
C SER A 4 28.44 7.50 4.62
N GLY A 5 29.38 6.90 5.37
CA GLY A 5 29.13 5.85 6.35
C GLY A 5 29.51 4.44 5.89
N GLU A 6 29.41 3.47 6.78
CA GLU A 6 29.69 2.06 6.50
C GLU A 6 28.51 1.41 5.75
N LEU A 7 28.74 0.96 4.53
CA LEU A 7 27.71 0.46 3.61
C LEU A 7 27.28 -1.01 3.86
N ARG A 8 27.28 -1.48 5.08
CA ARG A 8 26.95 -2.89 5.37
C ARG A 8 25.54 -3.33 5.01
N GLY A 9 24.64 -2.37 4.72
CA GLY A 9 23.21 -2.66 4.46
C GLY A 9 22.66 -2.10 3.15
N VAL A 10 23.50 -1.69 2.18
CA VAL A 10 23.02 -1.15 0.90
C VAL A 10 22.98 -2.25 -0.16
N SER A 11 21.81 -2.44 -0.77
CA SER A 11 21.64 -3.33 -1.92
C SER A 11 20.95 -2.59 -3.08
N ILE A 12 21.39 -2.86 -4.30
CA ILE A 12 20.86 -2.25 -5.53
C ILE A 12 20.63 -3.36 -6.55
N GLY A 13 19.40 -3.49 -7.01
CA GLY A 13 18.99 -4.47 -8.02
C GLY A 13 19.48 -4.13 -9.43
N GLY A 14 19.49 -5.15 -10.28
CA GLY A 14 19.96 -5.04 -11.65
C GLY A 14 19.14 -4.07 -12.50
N GLY A 15 19.79 -3.45 -13.51
CA GLY A 15 19.11 -2.49 -14.40
C GLY A 15 18.81 -1.11 -13.80
N SER A 16 19.12 -0.90 -12.52
CA SER A 16 18.86 0.37 -11.84
C SER A 16 19.90 1.43 -12.17
N THR A 17 19.46 2.67 -12.36
CA THR A 17 20.31 3.82 -12.67
C THR A 17 20.28 4.83 -11.54
N ILE A 18 21.46 5.15 -11.00
CA ILE A 18 21.64 6.19 -9.99
C ILE A 18 22.45 7.33 -10.62
N GLN A 19 21.84 8.51 -10.71
CA GLN A 19 22.45 9.67 -11.36
C GLN A 19 23.47 10.39 -10.45
N ASP A 20 24.08 11.45 -10.97
CA ASP A 20 25.14 12.20 -10.28
C ASP A 20 24.68 12.87 -9.00
N ALA A 21 25.59 13.00 -8.04
CA ALA A 21 25.39 13.67 -6.77
C ALA A 21 24.22 13.10 -5.90
N VAL A 22 23.82 11.85 -6.11
CA VAL A 22 22.95 11.16 -5.16
C VAL A 22 23.72 10.88 -3.89
N ILE A 23 23.12 11.20 -2.75
CA ILE A 23 23.68 10.99 -1.41
C ILE A 23 22.92 9.84 -0.74
N ILE A 24 23.65 8.83 -0.28
CA ILE A 24 23.14 7.72 0.53
C ILE A 24 23.85 7.81 1.88
N GLN A 25 23.09 7.94 2.96
CA GLN A 25 23.66 8.14 4.30
C GLN A 25 22.77 7.54 5.40
N ASN A 26 23.37 7.32 6.58
CA ASN A 26 22.67 7.12 7.83
C ASN A 26 22.94 8.33 8.73
N MET A 27 21.90 8.93 9.27
CA MET A 27 22.00 10.09 10.17
C MET A 27 22.06 9.68 11.65
N GLY A 28 21.93 8.41 11.99
CA GLY A 28 22.00 7.90 13.36
C GLY A 28 23.45 7.58 13.80
N GLU A 29 23.69 7.58 15.11
CA GLU A 29 25.00 7.28 15.71
C GLU A 29 25.43 5.81 15.55
N SER A 30 24.49 4.89 15.33
CA SER A 30 24.73 3.43 15.20
C SER A 30 25.24 2.95 13.85
N GLY A 31 25.35 3.82 12.88
CA GLY A 31 26.24 3.69 11.71
C GLY A 31 25.89 2.68 10.63
N ILE A 32 24.85 1.85 10.72
CA ILE A 32 24.51 0.90 9.65
C ILE A 32 23.43 1.51 8.76
N THR A 33 23.84 1.92 7.54
CA THR A 33 22.87 2.38 6.53
C THR A 33 22.13 1.18 5.96
N THR A 34 20.81 1.13 6.19
CA THR A 34 19.95 0.12 5.57
C THR A 34 19.15 0.77 4.45
N LEU A 35 19.56 0.49 3.23
CA LEU A 35 18.92 0.96 1.99
C LEU A 35 18.81 -0.20 1.02
N LYS A 36 17.60 -0.45 0.53
CA LYS A 36 17.36 -1.41 -0.52
C LYS A 36 16.74 -0.71 -1.72
N ILE A 37 17.39 -0.83 -2.88
CA ILE A 37 16.86 -0.39 -4.16
C ILE A 37 16.66 -1.64 -5.01
N GLY A 38 15.46 -1.85 -5.48
CA GLY A 38 15.07 -2.94 -6.35
C GLY A 38 15.67 -2.82 -7.76
N SER A 39 15.17 -3.64 -8.66
CA SER A 39 15.61 -3.69 -10.06
C SER A 39 14.92 -2.64 -10.91
N ASN A 40 15.56 -2.21 -12.01
CA ASN A 40 15.02 -1.26 -13.00
C ASN A 40 14.59 0.09 -12.42
N CYS A 41 15.14 0.51 -11.29
CA CYS A 41 14.85 1.80 -10.66
C CYS A 41 15.64 2.94 -11.32
N LYS A 42 15.08 4.16 -11.26
CA LYS A 42 15.75 5.39 -11.70
C LYS A 42 15.79 6.38 -10.55
N ILE A 43 17.00 6.73 -10.07
CA ILE A 43 17.21 7.71 -9.01
C ILE A 43 17.86 8.95 -9.59
N GLY A 44 17.14 10.06 -9.57
CA GLY A 44 17.54 11.32 -10.17
C GLY A 44 18.63 12.07 -9.39
N ARG A 45 19.24 13.03 -10.05
CA ARG A 45 20.39 13.82 -9.53
C ARG A 45 20.06 14.50 -8.22
N ARG A 46 21.06 14.62 -7.33
CA ARG A 46 20.98 15.33 -6.04
C ARG A 46 19.86 14.84 -5.13
N THR A 47 19.39 13.61 -5.33
CA THR A 47 18.45 12.96 -4.42
C THR A 47 19.21 12.47 -3.19
N ILE A 48 18.61 12.66 -2.02
CA ILE A 48 19.13 12.21 -0.72
C ILE A 48 18.24 11.06 -0.25
N LEU A 49 18.86 9.91 -0.03
CA LEU A 49 18.24 8.74 0.58
C LEU A 49 18.92 8.52 1.93
N SER A 50 18.22 8.77 3.02
CA SER A 50 18.78 8.75 4.36
C SER A 50 17.99 7.85 5.29
N SER A 51 18.62 6.85 5.86
CA SER A 51 18.08 6.12 7.01
C SER A 51 18.47 6.82 8.32
N GLU A 52 17.81 6.51 9.42
CA GLU A 52 18.11 7.06 10.74
C GLU A 52 18.02 5.91 11.76
N GLY A 53 19.12 5.64 12.48
CA GLY A 53 19.19 4.50 13.41
C GLY A 53 18.90 3.18 12.70
N ASP A 54 17.92 2.45 13.19
CA ASP A 54 17.48 1.16 12.65
C ASP A 54 16.46 1.29 11.50
N ALA A 55 16.13 2.52 11.09
CA ALA A 55 15.21 2.75 9.99
C ALA A 55 15.78 2.27 8.65
N CYS A 56 14.89 1.84 7.76
CA CYS A 56 15.25 1.34 6.44
C CYS A 56 14.49 2.10 5.34
N VAL A 57 15.21 2.54 4.31
CA VAL A 57 14.59 3.01 3.08
C VAL A 57 14.55 1.84 2.10
N ASN A 58 13.34 1.38 1.78
CA ASN A 58 13.09 0.31 0.82
C ASN A 58 12.43 0.89 -0.44
N ILE A 59 13.16 0.86 -1.54
CA ILE A 59 12.66 1.22 -2.87
C ILE A 59 12.53 -0.09 -3.64
N TYR A 60 11.32 -0.44 -4.04
CA TYR A 60 11.04 -1.68 -4.75
C TYR A 60 11.30 -1.54 -6.26
N ASP A 61 11.00 -2.57 -7.04
CA ASP A 61 11.32 -2.62 -8.48
C ASP A 61 10.55 -1.57 -9.29
N ASN A 62 11.14 -1.15 -10.42
CA ASN A 62 10.50 -0.25 -11.40
C ASN A 62 10.08 1.13 -10.83
N VAL A 63 10.66 1.58 -9.74
CA VAL A 63 10.39 2.90 -9.16
C VAL A 63 11.21 3.99 -9.85
N SER A 64 10.57 5.13 -10.12
CA SER A 64 11.24 6.32 -10.67
C SER A 64 11.19 7.47 -9.68
N ILE A 65 12.34 7.93 -9.19
CA ILE A 65 12.50 9.12 -8.36
C ILE A 65 13.27 10.14 -9.18
N HIS A 66 12.66 11.31 -9.42
CA HIS A 66 13.28 12.39 -10.17
C HIS A 66 14.28 13.18 -9.30
N ASN A 67 14.77 14.30 -9.82
CA ASN A 67 15.87 15.07 -9.23
C ASN A 67 15.48 15.78 -7.91
N ASN A 68 16.48 16.00 -7.05
CA ASN A 68 16.38 16.81 -5.83
C ASN A 68 15.33 16.31 -4.84
N CYS A 69 15.05 15.03 -4.79
CA CYS A 69 14.16 14.46 -3.79
C CYS A 69 14.92 14.16 -2.49
N VAL A 70 14.21 14.20 -1.38
CA VAL A 70 14.74 13.87 -0.05
C VAL A 70 13.84 12.84 0.57
N VAL A 71 14.38 11.65 0.88
CA VAL A 71 13.67 10.52 1.50
C VAL A 71 14.41 10.15 2.76
N ILE A 72 13.75 10.31 3.92
CA ILE A 72 14.40 10.17 5.24
C ILE A 72 13.62 9.22 6.15
N GLY A 73 14.34 8.33 6.82
CA GLY A 73 13.82 7.48 7.89
C GLY A 73 13.33 6.12 7.39
N SER A 74 12.25 5.61 7.99
CA SER A 74 11.62 4.34 7.60
C SER A 74 10.60 4.58 6.49
N VAL A 75 10.99 4.36 5.24
CA VAL A 75 10.15 4.64 4.07
C VAL A 75 10.12 3.46 3.14
N GLU A 76 8.93 3.09 2.70
CA GLU A 76 8.72 2.07 1.67
C GLU A 76 8.12 2.73 0.43
N ILE A 77 8.75 2.52 -0.73
CA ILE A 77 8.22 2.97 -2.03
C ILE A 77 8.03 1.74 -2.89
N LYS A 78 6.80 1.33 -3.06
CA LYS A 78 6.42 0.11 -3.75
C LYS A 78 6.46 0.27 -5.28
N PRO A 79 6.44 -0.86 -6.02
CA PRO A 79 6.73 -0.87 -7.44
C PRO A 79 5.89 0.07 -8.30
N PHE A 80 6.45 0.48 -9.44
CA PHE A 80 5.85 1.35 -10.47
C PHE A 80 5.47 2.75 -10.00
N SER A 81 5.83 3.14 -8.78
CA SER A 81 5.57 4.49 -8.29
C SER A 81 6.51 5.51 -8.95
N ILE A 82 5.96 6.68 -9.25
CA ILE A 82 6.67 7.79 -9.88
C ILE A 82 6.67 8.99 -8.93
N LEU A 83 7.84 9.38 -8.50
CA LEU A 83 8.08 10.58 -7.71
C LEU A 83 8.67 11.67 -8.61
N SER A 84 7.92 12.76 -8.80
CA SER A 84 8.41 13.94 -9.53
C SER A 84 9.57 14.62 -8.78
N ALA A 85 10.13 15.68 -9.31
CA ALA A 85 11.28 16.34 -8.67
C ALA A 85 10.89 17.17 -7.43
N ASN A 86 11.88 17.43 -6.56
CA ASN A 86 11.78 18.26 -5.35
C ASN A 86 10.79 17.74 -4.30
N ILE A 87 10.62 16.46 -4.19
CA ILE A 87 9.73 15.83 -3.21
C ILE A 87 10.48 15.64 -1.89
N PHE A 88 9.77 15.88 -0.79
CA PHE A 88 10.23 15.57 0.56
C PHE A 88 9.34 14.48 1.18
N ILE A 89 9.95 13.39 1.62
CA ILE A 89 9.30 12.30 2.35
C ILE A 89 10.06 12.06 3.65
N SER A 90 9.37 12.06 4.77
CA SER A 90 9.97 11.72 6.06
C SER A 90 9.06 10.84 6.89
N SER A 91 9.62 9.83 7.55
CA SER A 91 8.94 9.07 8.59
C SER A 91 9.18 9.64 9.99
N GLY A 92 10.15 10.53 10.14
CA GLY A 92 10.53 11.13 11.40
C GLY A 92 9.69 12.35 11.80
N ASN A 93 9.68 12.65 13.08
CA ASN A 93 9.12 13.86 13.65
C ASN A 93 9.88 14.25 14.92
N HIS A 94 9.86 15.53 15.29
CA HIS A 94 10.36 16.00 16.56
C HIS A 94 9.30 15.92 17.66
N TYR A 95 9.73 15.63 18.88
CA TYR A 95 8.86 15.54 20.05
C TYR A 95 8.70 16.92 20.69
N TYR A 96 7.57 17.56 20.51
CA TYR A 96 7.29 18.93 20.99
C TYR A 96 6.05 19.02 21.89
N ARG A 97 5.24 17.96 21.96
CA ARG A 97 3.98 17.96 22.72
C ARG A 97 4.05 17.22 24.05
N HIS A 98 5.06 16.36 24.24
CA HIS A 98 5.18 15.52 25.41
C HIS A 98 5.31 16.35 26.69
N VAL A 99 6.22 17.33 26.70
CA VAL A 99 6.44 18.28 27.79
C VAL A 99 6.58 19.69 27.19
N PRO A 100 5.48 20.38 26.88
CA PRO A 100 5.48 21.60 26.05
C PRO A 100 6.37 22.77 26.56
N HIS A 101 6.67 22.82 27.85
CA HIS A 101 7.55 23.83 28.45
C HIS A 101 9.05 23.51 28.34
N ARG A 102 9.42 22.35 27.80
CA ARG A 102 10.82 21.95 27.57
C ARG A 102 11.22 22.23 26.12
N LEU A 103 12.52 22.45 25.92
CA LEU A 103 13.10 22.60 24.59
C LEU A 103 12.87 21.32 23.78
N ILE A 104 12.48 21.47 22.52
CA ILE A 104 12.23 20.36 21.58
C ILE A 104 13.45 19.42 21.53
N MET A 105 14.65 19.96 21.36
CA MET A 105 15.90 19.19 21.31
C MET A 105 16.12 18.33 22.57
N ARG A 106 15.68 18.77 23.74
CA ARG A 106 15.77 17.98 24.97
C ARG A 106 14.73 16.85 25.01
N GLN A 107 13.51 17.13 24.51
CA GLN A 107 12.48 16.11 24.40
C GLN A 107 12.90 15.00 23.42
N ASP A 108 13.48 15.35 22.28
CA ASP A 108 14.00 14.38 21.32
C ASP A 108 15.06 13.47 21.94
N LYS A 109 16.00 14.03 22.68
CA LYS A 109 17.05 13.27 23.35
C LYS A 109 16.47 12.32 24.42
N GLU A 110 15.56 12.79 25.25
CA GLU A 110 14.91 11.98 26.28
C GLU A 110 14.12 10.81 25.66
N VAL A 111 13.41 11.04 24.56
CA VAL A 111 12.66 9.97 23.85
C VAL A 111 13.61 8.95 23.24
N ALA A 112 14.72 9.39 22.66
CA ALA A 112 15.73 8.51 22.10
C ALA A 112 16.39 7.65 23.21
N GLU A 113 16.78 8.26 24.34
CA GLU A 113 17.38 7.56 25.48
C GLU A 113 16.45 6.54 26.14
N LEU A 114 15.16 6.83 26.20
CA LEU A 114 14.16 5.94 26.77
C LEU A 114 13.64 4.87 25.81
N HIS A 115 14.14 4.83 24.59
CA HIS A 115 13.66 3.92 23.52
C HIS A 115 12.13 3.97 23.33
N LEU A 116 11.51 5.10 23.65
CA LEU A 116 10.07 5.31 23.55
C LEU A 116 9.61 5.50 22.10
N SER A 117 10.53 5.52 21.15
CA SER A 117 10.26 5.56 19.72
C SER A 117 9.74 4.23 19.15
N SER A 118 9.52 3.22 20.00
CA SER A 118 8.90 1.95 19.63
C SER A 118 7.46 2.17 19.13
N GLY A 119 7.29 2.40 17.85
CA GLY A 119 5.99 2.67 17.23
C GLY A 119 6.01 3.68 16.10
N VAL A 120 7.19 4.11 15.65
CA VAL A 120 7.30 4.91 14.42
C VAL A 120 6.82 4.04 13.26
N ARG A 121 5.63 4.34 12.77
CA ARG A 121 5.12 3.71 11.54
C ARG A 121 5.97 4.17 10.37
N SER A 122 6.23 3.25 9.45
CA SER A 122 6.84 3.61 8.18
C SER A 122 5.92 4.53 7.38
N THR A 123 6.49 5.48 6.66
CA THR A 123 5.78 6.16 5.58
C THR A 123 5.77 5.24 4.38
N VAL A 124 4.59 4.90 3.88
CA VAL A 124 4.40 3.90 2.82
C VAL A 124 3.80 4.56 1.59
N ILE A 125 4.47 4.39 0.47
CA ILE A 125 3.96 4.71 -0.86
C ILE A 125 3.66 3.39 -1.55
N ASP A 126 2.39 3.09 -1.77
CA ASP A 126 1.99 1.85 -2.42
C ASP A 126 2.32 1.84 -3.92
N GLU A 127 1.92 0.77 -4.60
CA GLU A 127 2.19 0.56 -6.02
C GLU A 127 1.47 1.59 -6.91
N ASP A 128 2.08 1.91 -8.07
CA ASP A 128 1.47 2.75 -9.11
C ASP A 128 1.02 4.13 -8.61
N VAL A 129 1.70 4.67 -7.59
CA VAL A 129 1.43 6.00 -7.04
C VAL A 129 2.19 7.06 -7.84
N TRP A 130 1.52 8.16 -8.14
CA TRP A 130 2.18 9.35 -8.69
C TRP A 130 2.19 10.49 -7.67
N ILE A 131 3.41 10.95 -7.32
CA ILE A 131 3.61 12.12 -6.47
C ILE A 131 4.09 13.28 -7.32
N GLY A 132 3.30 14.37 -7.35
CA GLY A 132 3.55 15.57 -8.12
C GLY A 132 4.72 16.40 -7.59
N TRP A 133 5.24 17.27 -8.43
CA TRP A 133 6.41 18.12 -8.17
C TRP A 133 6.28 18.93 -6.85
N GLY A 134 7.33 18.92 -6.05
CA GLY A 134 7.39 19.72 -4.83
C GLY A 134 6.45 19.29 -3.71
N ALA A 135 5.84 18.11 -3.80
CA ALA A 135 4.99 17.60 -2.74
C ALA A 135 5.78 17.21 -1.49
N VAL A 136 5.14 17.32 -0.33
CA VAL A 136 5.66 16.95 0.98
C VAL A 136 4.80 15.84 1.57
N ILE A 137 5.39 14.71 1.89
CA ILE A 137 4.73 13.60 2.56
C ILE A 137 5.25 13.53 3.98
N LEU A 138 4.38 13.81 4.94
CA LEU A 138 4.72 13.80 6.35
C LEU A 138 4.73 12.39 6.93
N ASN A 139 5.27 12.27 8.12
CA ASN A 139 5.48 11.03 8.84
C ASN A 139 4.20 10.20 9.00
N ASN A 140 4.37 8.89 8.94
CA ASN A 140 3.33 7.87 9.13
C ASN A 140 2.18 7.89 8.09
N ALA A 141 2.30 8.65 6.99
CA ALA A 141 1.31 8.63 5.93
C ALA A 141 1.42 7.36 5.10
N HIS A 142 0.30 6.76 4.80
CA HIS A 142 0.15 5.68 3.85
C HIS A 142 -0.55 6.22 2.60
N ILE A 143 0.14 6.19 1.48
CA ILE A 143 -0.41 6.59 0.18
C ILE A 143 -0.84 5.33 -0.54
N GLY A 144 -2.15 5.13 -0.65
CA GLY A 144 -2.74 3.93 -1.21
C GLY A 144 -2.46 3.75 -2.69
N ARG A 145 -2.52 2.50 -3.13
CA ARG A 145 -2.25 2.07 -4.51
C ARG A 145 -2.96 2.93 -5.55
N GLY A 146 -2.25 3.30 -6.61
CA GLY A 146 -2.81 4.08 -7.71
C GLY A 146 -3.21 5.51 -7.37
N ALA A 147 -2.94 5.99 -6.15
CA ALA A 147 -3.26 7.35 -5.76
C ALA A 147 -2.39 8.39 -6.49
N VAL A 148 -2.90 9.60 -6.59
CA VAL A 148 -2.21 10.74 -7.17
C VAL A 148 -2.14 11.87 -6.15
N VAL A 149 -0.93 12.34 -5.86
CA VAL A 149 -0.68 13.52 -5.04
C VAL A 149 -0.35 14.70 -5.95
N GLY A 150 -1.17 15.74 -5.94
CA GLY A 150 -0.96 16.95 -6.73
C GLY A 150 0.33 17.67 -6.40
N ALA A 151 0.86 18.44 -7.34
CA ALA A 151 2.07 19.23 -7.15
C ALA A 151 1.93 20.19 -5.95
N GLN A 152 3.04 20.40 -5.21
CA GLN A 152 3.12 21.27 -4.03
C GLN A 152 2.13 20.96 -2.90
N SER A 153 1.59 19.76 -2.86
CA SER A 153 0.69 19.32 -1.80
C SER A 153 1.45 18.90 -0.55
N VAL A 154 0.81 19.09 0.63
CA VAL A 154 1.33 18.60 1.91
C VAL A 154 0.40 17.51 2.44
N VAL A 155 0.83 16.27 2.33
CA VAL A 155 0.09 15.10 2.82
C VAL A 155 0.37 14.92 4.30
N THR A 156 -0.69 15.00 5.12
CA THR A 156 -0.64 14.94 6.59
C THR A 156 -1.37 13.74 7.17
N ARG A 157 -1.94 12.88 6.33
CA ARG A 157 -2.73 11.69 6.70
C ARG A 157 -2.73 10.69 5.56
N ASP A 158 -3.23 9.50 5.81
CA ASP A 158 -3.40 8.47 4.80
C ASP A 158 -4.24 8.95 3.60
N VAL A 159 -3.90 8.45 2.43
CA VAL A 159 -4.58 8.70 1.16
C VAL A 159 -5.13 7.39 0.65
N ASP A 160 -6.44 7.35 0.41
CA ASP A 160 -7.12 6.16 -0.08
C ASP A 160 -6.56 5.72 -1.45
N PRO A 161 -6.59 4.42 -1.76
CA PRO A 161 -6.25 3.92 -3.09
C PRO A 161 -7.03 4.65 -4.18
N TYR A 162 -6.36 4.95 -5.29
CA TYR A 162 -6.88 5.67 -6.46
C TYR A 162 -7.45 7.07 -6.20
N ALA A 163 -7.33 7.61 -4.99
CA ALA A 163 -7.71 8.99 -4.72
C ALA A 163 -6.75 9.98 -5.37
N VAL A 164 -7.28 11.10 -5.82
CA VAL A 164 -6.53 12.28 -6.23
C VAL A 164 -6.62 13.31 -5.11
N VAL A 165 -5.47 13.63 -4.50
CA VAL A 165 -5.40 14.61 -3.41
C VAL A 165 -4.54 15.81 -3.82
N ALA A 166 -4.90 17.00 -3.34
CA ALA A 166 -4.13 18.23 -3.59
C ALA A 166 -4.29 19.26 -2.46
N GLY A 167 -3.37 20.21 -2.40
CA GLY A 167 -3.42 21.37 -1.50
C GLY A 167 -2.61 21.23 -0.21
N VAL A 168 -2.68 22.24 0.66
CA VAL A 168 -1.96 22.36 1.94
C VAL A 168 -2.94 22.72 3.06
N PRO A 169 -3.30 21.74 3.92
CA PRO A 169 -3.03 20.31 3.83
C PRO A 169 -3.78 19.65 2.66
N ALA A 170 -3.23 18.55 2.14
CA ALA A 170 -3.84 17.83 1.02
C ALA A 170 -5.23 17.30 1.37
N ARG A 171 -6.17 17.46 0.44
CA ARG A 171 -7.55 16.96 0.52
C ARG A 171 -7.90 16.23 -0.76
N ARG A 172 -8.80 15.27 -0.68
CA ARG A 172 -9.35 14.59 -1.84
C ARG A 172 -10.06 15.61 -2.74
N VAL A 173 -9.64 15.70 -3.99
CA VAL A 173 -10.20 16.56 -5.02
C VAL A 173 -10.87 15.75 -6.14
N GLY A 174 -10.67 14.44 -6.15
CA GLY A 174 -11.25 13.53 -7.12
C GLY A 174 -10.75 12.12 -6.94
N ASP A 175 -11.05 11.30 -7.94
CA ASP A 175 -10.60 9.93 -8.06
C ASP A 175 -9.96 9.71 -9.42
N ARG A 176 -8.86 8.95 -9.44
CA ARG A 176 -8.20 8.52 -10.69
C ARG A 176 -9.13 7.61 -11.50
N LEU A 177 -9.95 6.82 -10.81
CA LEU A 177 -10.89 5.90 -11.40
C LEU A 177 -12.29 6.17 -10.87
N LYS A 178 -13.27 6.12 -11.75
CA LYS A 178 -14.68 6.07 -11.35
C LYS A 178 -15.00 4.61 -11.05
N PHE A 179 -15.04 4.26 -9.78
CA PHE A 179 -15.49 2.94 -9.38
C PHE A 179 -16.98 2.79 -9.69
N LEU A 180 -17.27 2.05 -10.75
CA LEU A 180 -18.64 1.65 -11.08
C LEU A 180 -18.84 0.25 -10.52
N PRO A 181 -19.61 0.08 -9.45
CA PRO A 181 -19.80 -1.22 -8.80
C PRO A 181 -20.20 -2.30 -9.80
N ARG A 182 -19.43 -3.38 -9.88
CA ARG A 182 -19.63 -4.51 -10.78
C ARG A 182 -20.18 -5.70 -10.00
N PRO A 183 -21.01 -6.56 -10.61
CA PRO A 183 -21.47 -7.78 -9.96
C PRO A 183 -20.40 -8.87 -9.90
N GLU A 184 -19.41 -8.79 -10.76
CA GLU A 184 -18.35 -9.77 -10.91
C GLU A 184 -17.05 -9.08 -11.32
N ILE A 185 -15.92 -9.54 -10.78
CA ILE A 185 -14.57 -9.13 -11.17
C ILE A 185 -13.67 -10.35 -11.34
N SER A 186 -12.74 -10.28 -12.29
CA SER A 186 -11.78 -11.34 -12.60
C SER A 186 -10.36 -10.80 -12.69
N SER A 187 -9.41 -11.52 -12.11
CA SER A 187 -7.99 -11.19 -12.22
C SER A 187 -7.45 -11.27 -13.65
N HIS A 188 -8.14 -12.00 -14.53
CA HIS A 188 -7.79 -12.12 -15.94
C HIS A 188 -8.30 -10.96 -16.80
N ASN A 189 -9.11 -10.07 -16.25
CA ASN A 189 -9.64 -8.90 -16.95
C ASN A 189 -8.95 -7.63 -16.42
N LEU A 190 -8.16 -6.96 -17.26
CA LEU A 190 -7.41 -5.75 -16.88
C LEU A 190 -8.32 -4.62 -16.38
N GLU A 191 -9.53 -4.51 -16.91
CA GLU A 191 -10.48 -3.48 -16.49
C GLU A 191 -11.01 -3.72 -15.07
N ASP A 192 -10.90 -4.94 -14.55
CA ASP A 192 -11.35 -5.28 -13.21
C ASP A 192 -10.27 -5.03 -12.14
N TRP A 193 -9.01 -4.85 -12.51
CA TRP A 193 -7.89 -4.70 -11.58
C TRP A 193 -8.06 -3.59 -10.54
N PRO A 194 -8.65 -2.42 -10.86
CA PRO A 194 -8.91 -1.40 -9.86
C PRO A 194 -9.84 -1.85 -8.74
N TYR A 195 -10.72 -2.81 -9.00
CA TYR A 195 -11.69 -3.33 -8.04
C TYR A 195 -11.08 -4.36 -7.08
N PHE A 196 -9.90 -4.89 -7.40
CA PHE A 196 -9.01 -5.58 -6.46
C PHE A 196 -8.27 -4.51 -5.65
N TYR A 197 -8.96 -3.94 -4.67
CA TYR A 197 -8.71 -2.62 -4.11
C TYR A 197 -7.44 -2.57 -3.26
N GLU A 198 -7.22 -3.52 -2.36
CA GLU A 198 -6.14 -3.51 -1.38
C GLU A 198 -5.67 -4.93 -1.03
N GLY A 199 -4.43 -5.07 -0.54
CA GLY A 199 -3.87 -6.34 -0.07
C GLY A 199 -3.24 -7.21 -1.14
N PHE A 200 -3.31 -6.85 -2.41
CA PHE A 200 -2.74 -7.61 -3.52
C PHE A 200 -1.25 -7.29 -3.72
N LEU A 201 -0.50 -8.31 -4.11
CA LEU A 201 0.89 -8.13 -4.51
C LEU A 201 0.95 -7.56 -5.94
N HIS A 202 2.10 -7.00 -6.21
CA HIS A 202 2.47 -6.34 -7.45
C HIS A 202 1.83 -6.91 -8.72
N LEU A 203 1.27 -6.02 -9.51
CA LEU A 203 0.62 -6.28 -10.79
C LEU A 203 1.56 -5.93 -11.94
N ASP A 204 2.38 -6.88 -12.37
CA ASP A 204 3.10 -6.78 -13.63
C ASP A 204 2.23 -7.38 -14.74
N PRO A 205 1.76 -6.57 -15.72
CA PRO A 205 0.94 -7.05 -16.82
C PRO A 205 1.60 -8.17 -17.65
N GLU A 206 2.93 -8.27 -17.64
CA GLU A 206 3.69 -9.26 -18.37
C GLU A 206 4.03 -10.52 -17.54
N SER A 207 3.67 -10.52 -16.25
CA SER A 207 3.99 -11.63 -15.37
C SER A 207 3.02 -12.81 -15.51
N GLU A 208 3.54 -14.04 -15.39
CA GLU A 208 2.70 -15.25 -15.35
C GLU A 208 1.71 -15.27 -14.17
N ILE A 209 1.92 -14.43 -13.17
CA ILE A 209 1.05 -14.31 -11.99
C ILE A 209 -0.36 -13.90 -12.39
N ILE A 210 -0.50 -13.02 -13.39
CA ILE A 210 -1.80 -12.58 -13.89
C ILE A 210 -2.62 -13.73 -14.46
N LEU A 211 -1.97 -14.65 -15.16
CA LEU A 211 -2.63 -15.83 -15.74
C LEU A 211 -3.17 -16.78 -14.67
N ARG A 212 -2.70 -16.68 -13.42
CA ARG A 212 -3.08 -17.52 -12.29
C ARG A 212 -3.96 -16.83 -11.26
N GLY A 213 -4.19 -15.52 -11.41
CA GLY A 213 -4.90 -14.68 -10.44
C GLY A 213 -3.95 -13.85 -9.57
N PHE A 214 -4.52 -12.98 -8.74
CA PHE A 214 -3.74 -12.12 -7.86
C PHE A 214 -3.21 -12.86 -6.64
N ARG A 215 -1.91 -12.71 -6.37
CA ARG A 215 -1.30 -13.09 -5.09
C ARG A 215 -1.66 -12.06 -4.02
N PHE A 216 -1.75 -12.53 -2.79
CA PHE A 216 -2.01 -11.69 -1.62
C PHE A 216 -1.23 -12.22 -0.40
N ARG A 217 -1.15 -11.43 0.66
CA ARG A 217 -0.45 -11.82 1.89
C ARG A 217 -1.44 -12.27 2.97
N ASP A 218 -1.84 -11.36 3.83
CA ASP A 218 -2.63 -11.63 5.03
C ASP A 218 -4.08 -11.14 4.93
N PHE A 219 -4.36 -10.29 3.98
CA PHE A 219 -5.71 -9.85 3.67
C PHE A 219 -5.85 -9.39 2.21
N VAL A 220 -7.08 -9.34 1.72
CA VAL A 220 -7.45 -8.74 0.44
C VAL A 220 -8.76 -7.98 0.60
N SER A 221 -8.90 -6.89 -0.13
CA SER A 221 -10.15 -6.13 -0.22
C SER A 221 -10.54 -5.91 -1.67
N VAL A 222 -11.82 -6.13 -1.97
CA VAL A 222 -12.41 -5.93 -3.30
C VAL A 222 -13.64 -5.05 -3.22
N ILE A 223 -13.95 -4.32 -4.29
CA ILE A 223 -15.13 -3.45 -4.39
C ILE A 223 -16.09 -4.02 -5.44
N LEU A 224 -17.31 -4.30 -5.02
CA LEU A 224 -18.35 -4.88 -5.87
C LEU A 224 -19.70 -4.19 -5.66
N SER A 225 -20.63 -4.38 -6.61
CA SER A 225 -22.04 -4.00 -6.42
C SER A 225 -22.69 -4.89 -5.37
N GLN A 226 -23.65 -4.33 -4.63
CA GLN A 226 -24.37 -5.05 -3.59
C GLN A 226 -25.10 -6.28 -4.14
N ARG A 227 -24.90 -7.45 -3.51
CA ARG A 227 -25.54 -8.74 -3.80
C ARG A 227 -25.90 -9.44 -2.50
N LEU A 228 -26.75 -10.46 -2.60
CA LEU A 228 -27.16 -11.27 -1.45
C LEU A 228 -26.08 -12.27 -1.02
N GLU A 229 -25.27 -12.70 -1.95
CA GLU A 229 -24.20 -13.65 -1.74
C GLU A 229 -23.01 -13.33 -2.65
N TYR A 230 -21.80 -13.70 -2.23
CA TYR A 230 -20.58 -13.58 -3.03
C TYR A 230 -19.83 -14.90 -3.03
N HIS A 231 -19.33 -15.28 -4.20
CA HIS A 231 -18.47 -16.42 -4.40
C HIS A 231 -17.05 -15.95 -4.72
N PHE A 232 -16.11 -16.29 -3.86
CA PHE A 232 -14.68 -16.07 -4.06
C PHE A 232 -14.05 -17.32 -4.62
N GLU A 233 -13.54 -17.28 -5.84
CA GLU A 233 -12.82 -18.37 -6.47
C GLU A 233 -11.33 -18.21 -6.26
N PHE A 234 -10.73 -19.18 -5.56
CA PHE A 234 -9.29 -19.23 -5.34
C PHE A 234 -8.64 -20.31 -6.20
N SER A 235 -7.35 -20.13 -6.50
CA SER A 235 -6.49 -21.18 -7.02
C SER A 235 -5.45 -21.49 -5.97
N CYS A 236 -5.41 -22.72 -5.51
CA CYS A 236 -4.43 -23.17 -4.53
C CYS A 236 -3.42 -24.10 -5.20
N SER A 237 -2.13 -23.86 -4.99
CA SER A 237 -1.06 -24.74 -5.49
C SER A 237 -0.79 -25.95 -4.57
N THR A 238 -1.45 -26.02 -3.42
CA THR A 238 -1.27 -27.04 -2.38
C THR A 238 -2.59 -27.70 -2.02
N LEU A 239 -2.51 -28.86 -1.33
CA LEU A 239 -3.65 -29.62 -0.80
C LEU A 239 -4.49 -28.89 0.27
N LEU A 240 -4.18 -27.62 0.57
CA LEU A 240 -4.89 -26.81 1.55
C LEU A 240 -6.12 -26.18 0.93
N LYS A 241 -7.26 -26.37 1.56
CA LYS A 241 -8.50 -25.71 1.14
C LYS A 241 -8.45 -24.22 1.50
N ALA A 242 -8.97 -23.36 0.60
CA ALA A 242 -9.02 -21.91 0.82
C ALA A 242 -9.77 -21.55 2.11
N VAL A 243 -10.88 -22.24 2.39
CA VAL A 243 -11.74 -21.95 3.56
C VAL A 243 -11.02 -22.14 4.89
N ASP A 244 -10.13 -23.13 5.00
CA ASP A 244 -9.41 -23.45 6.25
C ASP A 244 -8.39 -22.36 6.64
N ASN A 245 -8.05 -21.51 5.70
CA ASN A 245 -7.06 -20.46 5.87
C ASN A 245 -7.67 -19.07 6.12
N ILE A 246 -9.00 -18.96 5.97
CA ILE A 246 -9.70 -17.70 6.18
C ILE A 246 -10.01 -17.52 7.67
N LYS A 247 -9.47 -16.45 8.24
CA LYS A 247 -9.73 -16.05 9.63
C LYS A 247 -11.08 -15.36 9.78
N SER A 248 -11.37 -14.41 8.91
CA SER A 248 -12.65 -13.70 8.88
C SER A 248 -12.91 -13.06 7.52
N ILE A 249 -14.17 -12.84 7.21
CA ILE A 249 -14.60 -12.03 6.08
C ILE A 249 -15.43 -10.86 6.59
N LYS A 250 -15.18 -9.68 6.04
CA LYS A 250 -15.86 -8.44 6.43
C LYS A 250 -16.50 -7.78 5.21
N ILE A 251 -17.70 -7.22 5.42
CA ILE A 251 -18.35 -6.32 4.47
C ILE A 251 -18.39 -4.93 5.09
N ASN A 252 -17.79 -3.94 4.44
CA ASN A 252 -17.66 -2.58 4.95
C ASN A 252 -17.13 -2.54 6.40
N GLY A 253 -16.12 -3.40 6.70
CA GLY A 253 -15.48 -3.51 8.01
C GLY A 253 -16.22 -4.33 9.07
N LYS A 254 -17.41 -4.89 8.78
CA LYS A 254 -18.21 -5.72 9.71
C LYS A 254 -18.11 -7.20 9.36
N ASP A 255 -17.92 -8.05 10.36
CA ASP A 255 -17.77 -9.50 10.18
C ASP A 255 -19.00 -10.15 9.59
N CYS A 256 -18.78 -11.12 8.69
CA CYS A 256 -19.81 -11.92 8.00
C CYS A 256 -19.51 -13.41 8.11
N SER A 257 -20.57 -14.22 8.02
CA SER A 257 -20.44 -15.67 7.91
C SER A 257 -19.99 -16.07 6.51
N PHE A 258 -19.20 -17.13 6.43
CA PHE A 258 -18.74 -17.72 5.18
C PHE A 258 -18.68 -19.25 5.30
N ALA A 259 -18.73 -19.95 4.17
CA ALA A 259 -18.62 -21.40 4.09
C ALA A 259 -17.96 -21.83 2.77
N GLU A 260 -17.43 -23.04 2.71
CA GLU A 260 -17.02 -23.64 1.44
C GLU A 260 -18.27 -23.88 0.57
N SER A 261 -18.17 -23.61 -0.72
CA SER A 261 -19.24 -23.93 -1.66
C SER A 261 -19.45 -25.43 -1.68
N LYS A 262 -20.73 -25.86 -1.68
CA LYS A 262 -21.09 -27.29 -1.73
C LYS A 262 -20.82 -27.91 -3.09
N ASP A 263 -20.76 -27.09 -4.12
CA ASP A 263 -20.76 -27.55 -5.52
C ASP A 263 -19.38 -27.48 -6.18
N ILE A 264 -18.46 -26.63 -5.67
CA ILE A 264 -17.16 -26.38 -6.30
C ILE A 264 -16.09 -26.29 -5.20
N SER A 265 -15.06 -27.16 -5.28
CA SER A 265 -13.85 -27.02 -4.45
C SER A 265 -13.13 -25.72 -4.79
N ASP A 266 -12.52 -25.06 -3.83
CA ASP A 266 -11.81 -23.78 -3.96
C ASP A 266 -12.71 -22.53 -4.13
N VAL A 267 -14.03 -22.67 -3.97
CA VAL A 267 -14.96 -21.54 -3.92
C VAL A 267 -15.46 -21.33 -2.48
N VAL A 268 -15.30 -20.13 -1.98
CA VAL A 268 -15.84 -19.70 -0.68
C VAL A 268 -17.05 -18.82 -0.88
N SER A 269 -18.19 -19.25 -0.35
CA SER A 269 -19.45 -18.51 -0.40
C SER A 269 -19.62 -17.63 0.83
N VAL A 270 -20.00 -16.39 0.62
CA VAL A 270 -20.26 -15.38 1.67
C VAL A 270 -21.69 -14.89 1.56
N CYS A 271 -22.55 -15.31 2.48
CA CYS A 271 -23.91 -14.79 2.58
C CYS A 271 -23.91 -13.41 3.25
N VAL A 272 -24.57 -12.44 2.63
CA VAL A 272 -24.69 -11.07 3.16
C VAL A 272 -25.87 -10.99 4.12
N PRO A 273 -25.63 -10.72 5.42
CA PRO A 273 -26.74 -10.53 6.36
C PRO A 273 -27.61 -9.34 5.97
N LEU A 274 -28.95 -9.49 6.08
CA LEU A 274 -29.92 -8.47 5.69
C LEU A 274 -29.64 -7.09 6.30
N GLN A 275 -29.06 -7.03 7.50
CA GLN A 275 -28.68 -5.78 8.17
C GLN A 275 -27.62 -4.94 7.45
N PHE A 276 -26.90 -5.54 6.49
CA PHE A 276 -25.89 -4.84 5.68
C PHE A 276 -26.45 -4.39 4.34
N LEU A 277 -27.62 -4.86 3.97
CA LEU A 277 -28.29 -4.46 2.74
C LEU A 277 -28.89 -3.07 2.95
N VAL A 278 -28.36 -2.08 2.27
CA VAL A 278 -28.93 -0.73 2.28
C VAL A 278 -29.94 -0.64 1.14
N ILE A 279 -31.20 -0.57 1.49
CA ILE A 279 -32.25 -0.30 0.50
C ILE A 279 -32.24 1.21 0.26
N ASP A 280 -31.56 1.62 -0.80
CA ASP A 280 -31.61 3.01 -1.23
C ASP A 280 -32.86 3.22 -2.11
N ARG A 281 -33.74 4.12 -1.64
CA ARG A 281 -34.97 4.50 -2.37
C ARG A 281 -34.70 5.18 -3.70
N ASN A 282 -33.43 5.61 -3.94
CA ASN A 282 -33.03 6.33 -5.15
C ASN A 282 -32.35 5.45 -6.22
N GLY A 283 -32.28 4.13 -6.00
CA GLY A 283 -31.76 3.20 -7.00
C GLY A 283 -30.25 3.31 -7.26
N SER A 284 -29.48 3.94 -6.39
CA SER A 284 -28.02 3.95 -6.51
C SER A 284 -27.47 2.59 -6.16
N ASN A 285 -26.65 2.01 -7.07
CA ASN A 285 -25.92 0.78 -6.82
C ASN A 285 -24.89 0.99 -5.72
N ASN A 286 -25.24 0.59 -4.49
CA ASN A 286 -24.31 0.66 -3.37
C ASN A 286 -23.14 -0.29 -3.58
N ALA A 287 -21.92 0.22 -3.48
CA ALA A 287 -20.72 -0.58 -3.50
C ALA A 287 -20.46 -1.20 -2.12
N PHE A 288 -20.07 -2.46 -2.10
CA PHE A 288 -19.53 -3.13 -0.93
C PHE A 288 -18.03 -3.26 -1.05
N MET A 289 -17.33 -2.95 0.03
CA MET A 289 -15.97 -3.37 0.23
C MET A 289 -15.98 -4.69 0.99
N LEU A 290 -15.57 -5.76 0.31
CA LEU A 290 -15.41 -7.08 0.91
C LEU A 290 -13.94 -7.30 1.22
N SER A 291 -13.64 -7.62 2.47
CA SER A 291 -12.28 -7.90 2.93
C SER A 291 -12.19 -9.31 3.48
N VAL A 292 -11.24 -10.09 2.98
CA VAL A 292 -10.91 -11.44 3.45
C VAL A 292 -9.61 -11.37 4.22
N ILE A 293 -9.60 -11.83 5.47
CA ILE A 293 -8.45 -11.83 6.37
C ILE A 293 -8.03 -13.28 6.60
N PHE A 294 -6.74 -13.57 6.48
CA PHE A 294 -6.16 -14.91 6.60
C PHE A 294 -5.47 -15.11 7.95
N HIS A 295 -5.29 -16.39 8.36
CA HIS A 295 -4.70 -16.74 9.66
C HIS A 295 -3.21 -16.44 9.78
N SER A 296 -2.47 -16.48 8.68
CA SER A 296 -1.03 -16.19 8.63
C SER A 296 -0.62 -15.62 7.28
N SER A 297 0.56 -14.99 7.22
CA SER A 297 1.14 -14.54 5.95
C SER A 297 1.38 -15.74 5.04
N PHE A 298 0.62 -15.81 3.97
CA PHE A 298 0.63 -16.93 3.05
C PHE A 298 1.65 -16.71 1.93
N ASP A 299 2.74 -17.44 1.97
CA ASP A 299 3.64 -17.61 0.82
C ASP A 299 3.33 -18.93 0.07
N SER A 300 2.07 -19.36 0.12
CA SER A 300 1.66 -20.73 -0.23
C SER A 300 1.21 -20.92 -1.68
N GLY A 301 1.35 -19.90 -2.53
CA GLY A 301 0.87 -20.02 -3.92
C GLY A 301 -0.65 -20.07 -4.06
N MET A 302 -1.37 -19.43 -3.14
CA MET A 302 -2.80 -19.19 -3.28
C MET A 302 -3.03 -17.89 -4.07
N TYR A 303 -3.98 -17.91 -4.99
CA TYR A 303 -4.34 -16.78 -5.84
C TYR A 303 -5.85 -16.58 -5.85
N LEU A 304 -6.31 -15.32 -5.81
CA LEU A 304 -7.70 -14.97 -6.04
C LEU A 304 -7.95 -14.79 -7.54
N LYS A 305 -8.76 -15.65 -8.13
CA LYS A 305 -9.09 -15.61 -9.57
C LYS A 305 -10.25 -14.68 -9.86
N SER A 306 -11.33 -14.83 -9.14
CA SER A 306 -12.54 -14.07 -9.37
C SER A 306 -13.37 -13.89 -8.11
N VAL A 307 -14.23 -12.88 -8.11
CA VAL A 307 -15.30 -12.72 -7.13
C VAL A 307 -16.59 -12.42 -7.89
N LYS A 308 -17.61 -13.23 -7.67
CA LYS A 308 -18.92 -13.13 -8.32
C LYS A 308 -20.01 -12.90 -7.30
N GLY A 309 -20.83 -11.89 -7.50
CA GLY A 309 -22.05 -11.65 -6.72
C GLY A 309 -23.23 -12.40 -7.30
N VAL A 310 -23.99 -13.07 -6.44
CA VAL A 310 -25.18 -13.87 -6.77
C VAL A 310 -26.42 -13.27 -6.09
N GLY A 311 -27.55 -13.34 -6.78
CA GLY A 311 -28.79 -12.76 -6.31
C GLY A 311 -28.82 -11.22 -6.37
N VAL A 312 -29.96 -10.67 -6.67
CA VAL A 312 -30.18 -9.21 -6.73
C VAL A 312 -30.98 -8.80 -5.50
N VAL A 313 -30.58 -7.72 -4.85
CA VAL A 313 -31.39 -7.08 -3.80
C VAL A 313 -32.57 -6.44 -4.50
N ALA A 314 -33.78 -6.95 -4.25
CA ALA A 314 -35.02 -6.46 -4.83
C ALA A 314 -35.45 -5.10 -4.24
#